data_1d84c0044cd9b4980e9f2785d5346618
#
_entry.id   1d84c0044cd9b4980e9f2785d5346618
#
_cell.length_a   1.000
_cell.length_b   1.000
_cell.length_c   1.000
_cell.angle_alpha   90.00
_cell.angle_beta   90.00
_cell.angle_gamma   90.00
#
_symmetry.space_group_name_H-M   'P 1'
#
loop_
_entity.id
_entity.type
_entity.pdbx_description
1 polymer ?
#
loop_
_entity_poly.entity_id
_entity_poly.type
_entity_poly.pdbx_seq_one_letter_code
_entity_poly.pdbx_strand_id
1 'polypeptide(L)'
;LGIATFGHIRQLRPVSESLYNAFLTVTDSEEERASYYNESGKMTIALTASAATIGKSAVRVVAFNDISSEIAENEQQSWSKLIRVLTHEIMNTVTPIASLSETLLNFENVDEEVRNGLYTISQSSRGLIKFVDSYRNLTRVAPPVKRAFYFRELAERVISLTKEQALVSGAECIYIEKSDDILLYADEGQITQILINLVKNAIQAEARHIEITAEINLSEHVIINVTNDGSPISKESQEEIFVPFYTTKQEGTGIGLSLSRQIMRLHNGTLSLTRSDETSTVFTLTFR
;
A
#
# COMPACT_ATOMS: atom_id res chain seq x y z
N LEU A 1 24.71 1.03 8.99
CA LEU A 1 25.22 -0.31 8.63
C LEU A 1 24.85 -1.40 9.65
N GLY A 2 24.21 -1.06 10.80
CA GLY A 2 23.93 -2.02 11.87
C GLY A 2 25.18 -2.60 12.55
N ILE A 3 26.34 -2.01 12.30
CA ILE A 3 27.62 -2.43 12.88
C ILE A 3 28.03 -1.36 13.90
N ALA A 4 28.50 -1.81 15.07
CA ALA A 4 29.23 -0.93 15.98
C ALA A 4 30.45 -0.32 15.23
N THR A 5 30.91 0.85 15.63
CA THR A 5 32.05 1.55 15.03
C THR A 5 33.18 0.58 14.67
N PHE A 6 33.56 0.51 13.38
CA PHE A 6 34.68 -0.33 12.94
C PHE A 6 35.96 0.51 12.84
N GLY A 7 37.06 -0.06 13.34
CA GLY A 7 38.38 0.58 13.30
C GLY A 7 39.20 0.23 12.07
N HIS A 8 38.73 -0.71 11.26
CA HIS A 8 39.49 -1.14 10.06
C HIS A 8 38.54 -1.70 8.99
N ILE A 9 38.76 -1.31 7.73
CA ILE A 9 37.91 -1.69 6.57
C ILE A 9 37.72 -3.21 6.41
N ARG A 10 38.74 -4.02 6.82
CA ARG A 10 38.65 -5.50 6.79
C ARG A 10 37.47 -6.06 7.59
N GLN A 11 36.94 -5.31 8.54
CA GLN A 11 35.78 -5.71 9.34
C GLN A 11 34.46 -5.66 8.54
N LEU A 12 34.46 -5.05 7.35
CA LEU A 12 33.33 -5.09 6.42
C LEU A 12 33.23 -6.41 5.65
N ARG A 13 34.32 -7.17 5.51
CA ARG A 13 34.36 -8.39 4.71
C ARG A 13 33.39 -9.47 5.18
N PRO A 14 33.25 -9.77 6.48
CA PRO A 14 32.26 -10.73 6.96
C PRO A 14 30.82 -10.25 6.83
N VAL A 15 30.57 -8.94 6.66
CA VAL A 15 29.24 -8.37 6.47
C VAL A 15 28.83 -8.50 5.00
N SER A 16 29.72 -8.10 4.08
CA SER A 16 29.51 -8.23 2.64
C SER A 16 30.84 -8.09 1.90
N GLU A 17 31.19 -9.12 1.13
CA GLU A 17 32.37 -9.08 0.29
C GLU A 17 32.24 -8.04 -0.84
N SER A 18 31.04 -7.87 -1.39
CA SER A 18 30.74 -6.82 -2.38
C SER A 18 30.99 -5.43 -1.81
N LEU A 19 30.49 -5.15 -0.60
CA LEU A 19 30.72 -3.87 0.06
C LEU A 19 32.20 -3.63 0.37
N TYR A 20 32.90 -4.64 0.88
CA TYR A 20 34.34 -4.56 1.15
C TYR A 20 35.16 -4.24 -0.12
N ASN A 21 34.84 -4.91 -1.23
CA ASN A 21 35.52 -4.67 -2.51
C ASN A 21 35.23 -3.26 -3.04
N ALA A 22 34.00 -2.78 -2.99
CA ALA A 22 33.64 -1.43 -3.41
C ALA A 22 34.41 -0.35 -2.65
N PHE A 23 34.63 -0.50 -1.34
CA PHE A 23 35.48 0.41 -0.57
C PHE A 23 36.95 0.39 -0.99
N LEU A 24 37.44 -0.72 -1.55
CA LEU A 24 38.82 -0.84 -2.02
C LEU A 24 38.98 -0.27 -3.43
N THR A 25 37.98 -0.44 -4.29
CA THR A 25 38.05 -0.12 -5.73
C THR A 25 37.61 1.29 -6.07
N VAL A 26 36.74 1.92 -5.22
CA VAL A 26 36.21 3.27 -5.51
C VAL A 26 37.32 4.27 -5.81
N THR A 27 37.22 4.98 -6.93
CA THR A 27 38.18 5.97 -7.42
C THR A 27 37.65 7.40 -7.27
N ASP A 28 38.52 8.39 -7.39
CA ASP A 28 38.19 9.80 -7.21
C ASP A 28 37.21 10.37 -8.28
N SER A 29 36.99 9.62 -9.36
CA SER A 29 36.26 10.10 -10.53
C SER A 29 34.85 9.51 -10.72
N GLU A 30 34.52 8.46 -9.99
CA GLU A 30 33.29 7.70 -10.21
C GLU A 30 32.58 7.36 -8.89
N GLU A 31 31.24 7.42 -8.93
CA GLU A 31 30.41 6.88 -7.87
C GLU A 31 30.29 5.37 -8.03
N GLU A 32 30.71 4.62 -7.03
CA GLU A 32 30.55 3.17 -7.01
C GLU A 32 29.38 2.77 -6.15
N ARG A 33 28.61 1.76 -6.58
CA ARG A 33 27.42 1.27 -5.86
C ARG A 33 27.64 -0.16 -5.42
N ALA A 34 27.39 -0.41 -4.13
CA ALA A 34 27.44 -1.74 -3.57
C ALA A 34 26.14 -2.09 -2.86
N SER A 35 25.68 -3.34 -2.99
CA SER A 35 24.51 -3.83 -2.29
C SER A 35 24.89 -4.89 -1.28
N TYR A 36 24.22 -4.91 -0.14
CA TYR A 36 24.32 -5.95 0.87
C TYR A 36 22.96 -6.22 1.51
N TYR A 37 22.83 -7.33 2.22
CA TYR A 37 21.61 -7.69 2.94
C TYR A 37 21.82 -7.55 4.44
N ASN A 38 20.85 -6.93 5.11
CA ASN A 38 20.75 -6.87 6.57
C ASN A 38 19.39 -7.40 7.03
N GLU A 39 19.10 -7.31 8.33
CA GLU A 39 17.81 -7.73 8.93
C GLU A 39 16.61 -6.98 8.35
N SER A 40 16.81 -5.77 7.81
CA SER A 40 15.77 -4.94 7.19
C SER A 40 15.60 -5.19 5.69
N GLY A 41 16.44 -6.04 5.07
CA GLY A 41 16.40 -6.39 3.66
C GLY A 41 17.64 -5.96 2.86
N LYS A 42 17.46 -5.78 1.54
CA LYS A 42 18.51 -5.33 0.62
C LYS A 42 18.78 -3.84 0.81
N MET A 43 20.04 -3.50 1.13
CA MET A 43 20.52 -2.13 1.22
C MET A 43 21.46 -1.83 0.05
N THR A 44 21.38 -0.63 -0.51
CA THR A 44 22.29 -0.16 -1.56
C THR A 44 22.96 1.12 -1.11
N ILE A 45 24.30 1.10 -1.15
CA ILE A 45 25.15 2.21 -0.72
C ILE A 45 25.87 2.78 -1.94
N ALA A 46 25.85 4.10 -2.10
CA ALA A 46 26.71 4.84 -3.00
C ALA A 46 27.98 5.24 -2.27
N LEU A 47 29.11 5.02 -2.92
CA LEU A 47 30.43 5.37 -2.42
C LEU A 47 31.09 6.38 -3.36
N THR A 48 31.70 7.41 -2.78
CA THR A 48 32.53 8.38 -3.49
C THR A 48 33.87 8.49 -2.78
N ALA A 49 34.94 8.60 -3.54
CA ALA A 49 36.29 8.77 -2.97
C ALA A 49 36.87 10.13 -3.36
N SER A 50 37.73 10.66 -2.50
CA SER A 50 38.49 11.86 -2.75
C SER A 50 39.89 11.71 -2.19
N ALA A 51 40.90 12.08 -2.96
CA ALA A 51 42.26 12.14 -2.47
C ALA A 51 42.46 13.38 -1.60
N ALA A 52 43.08 13.20 -0.44
CA ALA A 52 43.42 14.28 0.49
C ALA A 52 44.85 14.07 1.01
N THR A 53 45.51 15.16 1.42
CA THR A 53 46.82 15.10 2.06
C THR A 53 46.70 15.56 3.50
N ILE A 54 47.04 14.69 4.44
CA ILE A 54 47.09 15.01 5.87
C ILE A 54 48.53 14.96 6.34
N GLY A 55 49.06 16.14 6.63
CA GLY A 55 50.48 16.29 6.94
C GLY A 55 51.38 15.96 5.71
N LYS A 56 52.16 14.88 5.78
CA LYS A 56 53.02 14.39 4.67
C LYS A 56 52.46 13.10 4.03
N SER A 57 51.32 12.62 4.45
CA SER A 57 50.75 11.36 3.99
C SER A 57 49.56 11.62 3.05
N ALA A 58 49.57 10.99 1.88
CA ALA A 58 48.42 10.93 1.01
C ALA A 58 47.38 9.96 1.61
N VAL A 59 46.16 10.42 1.76
CA VAL A 59 45.03 9.63 2.27
C VAL A 59 43.90 9.66 1.28
N ARG A 60 43.10 8.61 1.22
CA ARG A 60 41.86 8.55 0.48
C ARG A 60 40.72 8.62 1.46
N VAL A 61 39.84 9.61 1.30
CA VAL A 61 38.62 9.79 2.05
C VAL A 61 37.50 9.16 1.24
N VAL A 62 36.77 8.19 1.80
CA VAL A 62 35.61 7.57 1.17
C VAL A 62 34.39 8.00 1.95
N ALA A 63 33.49 8.72 1.27
CA ALA A 63 32.16 9.01 1.75
C ALA A 63 31.21 7.93 1.23
N PHE A 64 30.22 7.59 2.02
CA PHE A 64 29.18 6.66 1.61
C PHE A 64 27.80 7.12 2.09
N ASN A 65 26.79 6.87 1.28
CA ASN A 65 25.40 7.21 1.57
C ASN A 65 24.49 6.02 1.27
N ASP A 66 23.48 5.80 2.11
CA ASP A 66 22.44 4.83 1.81
C ASP A 66 21.45 5.44 0.82
N ILE A 67 21.38 4.85 -0.37
CA ILE A 67 20.52 5.29 -1.46
C ILE A 67 19.36 4.31 -1.72
N SER A 68 19.10 3.38 -0.80
CA SER A 68 18.04 2.37 -0.96
C SER A 68 16.67 3.01 -1.12
N SER A 69 16.37 4.03 -0.31
CA SER A 69 15.11 4.78 -0.38
C SER A 69 14.98 5.57 -1.68
N GLU A 70 16.04 6.26 -2.11
CA GLU A 70 16.05 7.05 -3.35
C GLU A 70 15.88 6.17 -4.60
N ILE A 71 16.50 4.99 -4.62
CA ILE A 71 16.32 4.02 -5.70
C ILE A 71 14.88 3.52 -5.71
N ALA A 72 14.33 3.12 -4.56
CA ALA A 72 12.97 2.62 -4.46
C ALA A 72 11.94 3.70 -4.88
N GLU A 73 12.15 4.95 -4.48
CA GLU A 73 11.31 6.07 -4.89
C GLU A 73 11.39 6.33 -6.39
N ASN A 74 12.58 6.31 -6.97
CA ASN A 74 12.79 6.54 -8.41
C ASN A 74 12.19 5.39 -9.25
N GLU A 75 12.38 4.14 -8.82
CA GLU A 75 11.71 2.98 -9.43
C GLU A 75 10.19 3.13 -9.37
N GLN A 76 9.64 3.48 -8.20
CA GLN A 76 8.20 3.69 -8.01
C GLN A 76 7.68 4.83 -8.89
N GLN A 77 8.40 5.94 -9.01
CA GLN A 77 8.04 7.06 -9.90
C GLN A 77 8.07 6.64 -11.37
N SER A 78 9.08 5.90 -11.79
CA SER A 78 9.22 5.39 -13.15
C SER A 78 8.09 4.43 -13.51
N TRP A 79 7.78 3.49 -12.61
CA TRP A 79 6.63 2.59 -12.75
C TRP A 79 5.32 3.36 -12.82
N SER A 80 5.12 4.36 -11.94
CA SER A 80 3.92 5.20 -11.94
C SER A 80 3.74 5.97 -13.25
N LYS A 81 4.84 6.43 -13.86
CA LYS A 81 4.83 7.13 -15.15
C LYS A 81 4.47 6.18 -16.31
N LEU A 82 5.10 4.99 -16.35
CA LEU A 82 4.78 3.96 -17.33
C LEU A 82 3.31 3.54 -17.28
N ILE A 83 2.82 3.29 -16.08
CA ILE A 83 1.43 2.91 -15.84
C ILE A 83 0.46 4.00 -16.28
N ARG A 84 0.79 5.28 -16.05
CA ARG A 84 -0.03 6.39 -16.52
C ARG A 84 -0.19 6.36 -18.03
N VAL A 85 0.89 6.12 -18.77
CA VAL A 85 0.86 6.06 -20.23
C VAL A 85 0.06 4.85 -20.69
N LEU A 86 0.34 3.66 -20.13
CA LEU A 86 -0.38 2.44 -20.46
C LEU A 86 -1.89 2.54 -20.16
N THR A 87 -2.24 3.10 -19.00
CA THR A 87 -3.64 3.33 -18.61
C THR A 87 -4.35 4.22 -19.63
N HIS A 88 -3.71 5.31 -20.05
CA HIS A 88 -4.28 6.24 -21.03
C HIS A 88 -4.51 5.57 -22.38
N GLU A 89 -3.54 4.80 -22.87
CA GLU A 89 -3.66 4.08 -24.15
C GLU A 89 -4.73 2.98 -24.09
N ILE A 90 -4.80 2.21 -23.00
CA ILE A 90 -5.84 1.20 -22.81
C ILE A 90 -7.22 1.85 -22.76
N MET A 91 -7.40 2.94 -22.01
CA MET A 91 -8.68 3.64 -21.93
C MET A 91 -9.10 4.21 -23.29
N ASN A 92 -8.17 4.80 -24.04
CA ASN A 92 -8.43 5.32 -25.38
C ASN A 92 -8.87 4.24 -26.38
N THR A 93 -8.43 3.01 -26.17
CA THR A 93 -8.75 1.88 -27.07
C THR A 93 -10.03 1.16 -26.63
N VAL A 94 -10.20 0.92 -25.33
CA VAL A 94 -11.27 0.08 -24.80
C VAL A 94 -12.59 0.85 -24.61
N THR A 95 -12.52 2.14 -24.25
CA THR A 95 -13.75 2.95 -24.08
C THR A 95 -14.59 3.04 -25.34
N PRO A 96 -14.02 3.28 -26.56
CA PRO A 96 -14.79 3.24 -27.80
C PRO A 96 -15.40 1.86 -28.08
N ILE A 97 -14.69 0.76 -27.78
CA ILE A 97 -15.19 -0.61 -27.99
C ILE A 97 -16.43 -0.84 -27.10
N ALA A 98 -16.37 -0.48 -25.82
CA ALA A 98 -17.50 -0.58 -24.91
C ALA A 98 -18.69 0.25 -25.42
N SER A 99 -18.46 1.51 -25.80
CA SER A 99 -19.50 2.44 -26.27
C SER A 99 -20.14 1.97 -27.57
N LEU A 100 -19.36 1.48 -28.54
CA LEU A 100 -19.88 0.95 -29.79
C LEU A 100 -20.71 -0.33 -29.57
N SER A 101 -20.23 -1.25 -28.73
CA SER A 101 -20.97 -2.47 -28.38
C SER A 101 -22.31 -2.14 -27.73
N GLU A 102 -22.34 -1.17 -26.83
CA GLU A 102 -23.59 -0.71 -26.19
C GLU A 102 -24.54 -0.03 -27.17
N THR A 103 -24.01 0.79 -28.07
CA THR A 103 -24.81 1.42 -29.12
C THR A 103 -25.47 0.40 -30.03
N LEU A 104 -24.70 -0.62 -30.46
CA LEU A 104 -25.20 -1.68 -31.29
C LEU A 104 -26.23 -2.57 -30.58
N LEU A 105 -26.11 -2.79 -29.29
CA LEU A 105 -27.09 -3.53 -28.47
C LEU A 105 -28.47 -2.86 -28.44
N ASN A 106 -28.55 -1.53 -28.65
CA ASN A 106 -29.79 -0.78 -28.65
C ASN A 106 -30.55 -0.82 -29.99
N PHE A 107 -30.00 -1.45 -31.04
CA PHE A 107 -30.74 -1.59 -32.28
C PHE A 107 -31.81 -2.70 -32.20
N GLU A 108 -33.00 -2.42 -32.76
CA GLU A 108 -34.17 -3.30 -32.64
C GLU A 108 -34.03 -4.63 -33.40
N ASN A 109 -33.26 -4.66 -34.48
CA ASN A 109 -33.15 -5.84 -35.40
C ASN A 109 -31.81 -6.54 -35.31
N VAL A 110 -31.22 -6.68 -34.10
CA VAL A 110 -29.98 -7.43 -33.90
C VAL A 110 -30.31 -8.88 -33.64
N ASP A 111 -29.71 -9.78 -34.45
CA ASP A 111 -29.75 -11.22 -34.22
C ASP A 111 -29.33 -11.59 -32.81
N GLU A 112 -29.98 -12.60 -32.20
CA GLU A 112 -29.74 -12.96 -30.79
C GLU A 112 -28.28 -13.41 -30.55
N GLU A 113 -27.68 -14.11 -31.51
CA GLU A 113 -26.30 -14.54 -31.44
C GLU A 113 -25.33 -13.35 -31.47
N VAL A 114 -25.59 -12.37 -32.37
CA VAL A 114 -24.85 -11.11 -32.44
C VAL A 114 -25.05 -10.28 -31.16
N ARG A 115 -26.27 -10.24 -30.62
CA ARG A 115 -26.58 -9.54 -29.35
C ARG A 115 -25.78 -10.12 -28.18
N ASN A 116 -25.70 -11.44 -28.04
CA ASN A 116 -24.93 -12.14 -27.06
C ASN A 116 -23.42 -11.85 -27.18
N GLY A 117 -22.92 -11.82 -28.42
CA GLY A 117 -21.55 -11.44 -28.73
C GLY A 117 -21.24 -10.00 -28.30
N LEU A 118 -22.09 -9.05 -28.66
CA LEU A 118 -21.95 -7.62 -28.29
C LEU A 118 -22.03 -7.42 -26.76
N TYR A 119 -22.92 -8.14 -26.10
CA TYR A 119 -23.03 -8.11 -24.63
C TYR A 119 -21.73 -8.57 -23.96
N THR A 120 -21.14 -9.67 -24.44
CA THR A 120 -19.87 -10.20 -23.95
C THR A 120 -18.73 -9.19 -24.16
N ILE A 121 -18.66 -8.55 -25.33
CA ILE A 121 -17.65 -7.52 -25.65
C ILE A 121 -17.82 -6.31 -24.71
N SER A 122 -19.06 -5.83 -24.52
CA SER A 122 -19.37 -4.71 -23.62
C SER A 122 -18.96 -5.02 -22.18
N GLN A 123 -19.33 -6.19 -21.66
CA GLN A 123 -19.00 -6.61 -20.30
C GLN A 123 -17.48 -6.76 -20.10
N SER A 124 -16.78 -7.39 -21.06
CA SER A 124 -15.32 -7.55 -21.00
C SER A 124 -14.60 -6.20 -21.05
N SER A 125 -15.05 -5.29 -21.89
CA SER A 125 -14.51 -3.93 -22.01
C SER A 125 -14.72 -3.13 -20.72
N ARG A 126 -15.92 -3.18 -20.13
CA ARG A 126 -16.21 -2.54 -18.84
C ARG A 126 -15.37 -3.13 -17.71
N GLY A 127 -15.17 -4.46 -17.70
CA GLY A 127 -14.28 -5.13 -16.75
C GLY A 127 -12.85 -4.60 -16.83
N LEU A 128 -12.32 -4.46 -18.05
CA LEU A 128 -10.98 -3.93 -18.29
C LEU A 128 -10.87 -2.46 -17.89
N ILE A 129 -11.87 -1.62 -18.16
CA ILE A 129 -11.92 -0.21 -17.73
C ILE A 129 -11.85 -0.14 -16.19
N LYS A 130 -12.67 -0.92 -15.48
CA LYS A 130 -12.64 -0.98 -14.00
C LYS A 130 -11.29 -1.44 -13.48
N PHE A 131 -10.68 -2.44 -14.10
CA PHE A 131 -9.35 -2.93 -13.73
C PHE A 131 -8.29 -1.82 -13.87
N VAL A 132 -8.26 -1.14 -15.00
CA VAL A 132 -7.30 -0.07 -15.30
C VAL A 132 -7.47 1.13 -14.36
N ASP A 133 -8.71 1.56 -14.08
CA ASP A 133 -8.98 2.62 -13.10
C ASP A 133 -8.55 2.23 -11.70
N SER A 134 -8.78 1.00 -11.32
CA SER A 134 -8.37 0.44 -10.04
C SER A 134 -6.85 0.44 -9.89
N TYR A 135 -6.14 0.05 -10.95
CA TYR A 135 -4.67 0.07 -10.99
C TYR A 135 -4.11 1.51 -10.91
N ARG A 136 -4.76 2.44 -11.61
CA ARG A 136 -4.39 3.86 -11.54
C ARG A 136 -4.53 4.43 -10.13
N ASN A 137 -5.62 4.07 -9.44
CA ASN A 137 -5.86 4.53 -8.07
C ASN A 137 -4.83 3.97 -7.08
N LEU A 138 -4.39 2.73 -7.26
CA LEU A 138 -3.31 2.14 -6.45
C LEU A 138 -1.98 2.88 -6.63
N THR A 139 -1.64 3.27 -7.86
CA THR A 139 -0.34 3.89 -8.18
C THR A 139 -0.30 5.40 -7.94
N ARG A 140 -1.45 6.03 -7.67
CA ARG A 140 -1.60 7.49 -7.55
C ARG A 140 -2.06 7.95 -6.17
N VAL A 141 -1.64 7.29 -5.11
CA VAL A 141 -1.92 7.83 -3.78
C VAL A 141 -1.20 9.16 -3.63
N ALA A 142 -1.97 10.24 -3.47
CA ALA A 142 -1.39 11.55 -3.26
C ALA A 142 -0.62 11.60 -1.92
N PRO A 143 0.46 12.40 -1.83
CA PRO A 143 1.09 12.67 -0.55
C PRO A 143 0.05 13.15 0.47
N PRO A 144 0.08 12.66 1.73
CA PRO A 144 -0.91 13.03 2.72
C PRO A 144 -0.81 14.49 3.14
N VAL A 145 -1.93 15.18 3.21
CA VAL A 145 -2.05 16.52 3.81
C VAL A 145 -2.44 16.34 5.28
N LYS A 146 -1.42 16.12 6.12
CA LYS A 146 -1.61 15.78 7.54
C LYS A 146 -2.09 16.99 8.34
N ARG A 147 -3.08 16.77 9.21
CA ARG A 147 -3.57 17.72 10.22
C ARG A 147 -3.97 16.98 11.50
N ALA A 148 -4.02 17.71 12.61
CA ALA A 148 -4.49 17.15 13.86
C ALA A 148 -6.03 17.17 13.89
N PHE A 149 -6.64 16.04 14.29
CA PHE A 149 -8.09 15.92 14.49
C PHE A 149 -8.39 14.84 15.52
N TYR A 150 -9.55 14.93 16.17
CA TYR A 150 -10.00 13.91 17.11
C TYR A 150 -10.49 12.68 16.36
N PHE A 151 -9.95 11.50 16.71
CA PHE A 151 -10.29 10.25 16.00
C PHE A 151 -11.77 9.88 16.17
N ARG A 152 -12.37 10.19 17.29
CA ARG A 152 -13.82 10.00 17.54
C ARG A 152 -14.69 10.58 16.43
N GLU A 153 -14.44 11.83 16.04
CA GLU A 153 -15.23 12.52 15.00
C GLU A 153 -15.14 11.81 13.64
N LEU A 154 -13.96 11.31 13.32
CA LEU A 154 -13.73 10.54 12.09
C LEU A 154 -14.44 9.17 12.15
N ALA A 155 -14.33 8.45 13.26
CA ALA A 155 -14.98 7.15 13.45
C ALA A 155 -16.52 7.25 13.33
N GLU A 156 -17.13 8.23 13.99
CA GLU A 156 -18.56 8.49 13.91
C GLU A 156 -19.02 8.83 12.47
N ARG A 157 -18.20 9.59 11.74
CA ARG A 157 -18.45 9.90 10.33
C ARG A 157 -18.39 8.66 9.46
N VAL A 158 -17.39 7.79 9.66
CA VAL A 158 -17.27 6.51 8.93
C VAL A 158 -18.50 5.63 9.17
N ILE A 159 -18.94 5.50 10.43
CA ILE A 159 -20.15 4.76 10.79
C ILE A 159 -21.36 5.35 10.08
N SER A 160 -21.51 6.68 10.06
CA SER A 160 -22.60 7.36 9.36
C SER A 160 -22.57 7.08 7.85
N LEU A 161 -21.39 7.14 7.22
CA LEU A 161 -21.22 6.90 5.77
C LEU A 161 -21.46 5.44 5.35
N THR A 162 -21.27 4.49 6.26
CA THR A 162 -21.48 3.06 5.99
C THR A 162 -22.82 2.52 6.50
N LYS A 163 -23.58 3.34 7.20
CA LYS A 163 -24.82 2.97 7.90
C LYS A 163 -25.86 2.29 7.01
N GLU A 164 -26.12 2.83 5.84
CA GLU A 164 -27.10 2.27 4.91
C GLU A 164 -26.71 0.86 4.45
N GLN A 165 -25.42 0.68 4.07
CA GLN A 165 -24.90 -0.62 3.64
C GLN A 165 -24.91 -1.64 4.78
N ALA A 166 -24.56 -1.22 5.99
CA ALA A 166 -24.60 -2.05 7.18
C ALA A 166 -26.03 -2.49 7.49
N LEU A 167 -27.01 -1.57 7.49
CA LEU A 167 -28.42 -1.89 7.73
C LEU A 167 -29.00 -2.87 6.71
N VAL A 168 -28.69 -2.70 5.41
CA VAL A 168 -29.15 -3.61 4.35
C VAL A 168 -28.58 -5.03 4.57
N SER A 169 -27.37 -5.14 5.06
CA SER A 169 -26.72 -6.42 5.35
C SER A 169 -27.07 -6.97 6.74
N GLY A 170 -27.82 -6.24 7.56
CA GLY A 170 -28.15 -6.59 8.94
C GLY A 170 -26.96 -6.55 9.88
N ALA A 171 -25.95 -5.72 9.56
CA ALA A 171 -24.77 -5.50 10.39
C ALA A 171 -24.93 -4.27 11.28
N GLU A 172 -24.35 -4.30 12.47
CA GLU A 172 -24.21 -3.17 13.37
C GLU A 172 -22.74 -2.75 13.42
N CYS A 173 -22.45 -1.45 13.29
CA CYS A 173 -21.10 -0.90 13.40
C CYS A 173 -21.07 0.10 14.55
N ILE A 174 -20.14 -0.15 15.51
CA ILE A 174 -19.98 0.71 16.70
C ILE A 174 -18.52 1.18 16.83
N TYR A 175 -18.33 2.29 17.54
CA TYR A 175 -17.03 2.81 17.94
C TYR A 175 -16.87 2.76 19.45
N ILE A 176 -15.72 2.29 19.92
CA ILE A 176 -15.33 2.25 21.35
C ILE A 176 -13.98 2.91 21.49
N GLU A 177 -13.91 4.01 22.19
CA GLU A 177 -12.65 4.67 22.55
C GLU A 177 -12.13 4.13 23.88
N LYS A 178 -10.93 3.56 23.87
CA LYS A 178 -10.30 2.95 25.04
C LYS A 178 -9.33 3.89 25.76
N SER A 179 -8.94 4.98 25.12
CA SER A 179 -8.13 6.07 25.70
C SER A 179 -8.84 7.39 25.45
N ASP A 180 -8.80 8.30 26.41
CA ASP A 180 -9.48 9.60 26.31
C ASP A 180 -8.82 10.48 25.23
N ASP A 181 -9.65 11.20 24.46
CA ASP A 181 -9.26 12.28 23.55
C ASP A 181 -8.11 11.93 22.57
N ILE A 182 -8.25 10.84 21.83
CA ILE A 182 -7.22 10.43 20.86
C ILE A 182 -7.12 11.46 19.73
N LEU A 183 -6.02 12.25 19.76
CA LEU A 183 -5.66 13.20 18.73
C LEU A 183 -4.75 12.51 17.71
N LEU A 184 -5.19 12.44 16.44
CA LEU A 184 -4.42 11.84 15.37
C LEU A 184 -3.86 12.92 14.44
N TYR A 185 -2.56 12.83 14.08
CA TYR A 185 -1.93 13.69 13.09
C TYR A 185 -1.78 12.95 11.76
N ALA A 186 -2.76 13.10 10.89
CA ALA A 186 -2.87 12.34 9.66
C ALA A 186 -3.67 13.09 8.58
N ASP A 187 -3.75 12.54 7.37
CA ASP A 187 -4.71 12.98 6.34
C ASP A 187 -6.06 12.31 6.61
N GLU A 188 -6.99 13.10 7.09
CA GLU A 188 -8.33 12.65 7.51
C GLU A 188 -9.09 11.94 6.38
N GLY A 189 -8.97 12.43 5.14
CA GLY A 189 -9.62 11.83 3.98
C GLY A 189 -9.07 10.45 3.65
N GLN A 190 -7.74 10.29 3.71
CA GLN A 190 -7.08 9.01 3.45
C GLN A 190 -7.36 7.99 4.57
N ILE A 191 -7.40 8.42 5.84
CA ILE A 191 -7.75 7.52 6.94
C ILE A 191 -9.22 7.12 6.87
N THR A 192 -10.12 8.05 6.55
CA THR A 192 -11.54 7.74 6.26
C THR A 192 -11.66 6.66 5.17
N GLN A 193 -10.89 6.76 4.10
CA GLN A 193 -10.88 5.78 3.00
C GLN A 193 -10.47 4.38 3.48
N ILE A 194 -9.44 4.29 4.35
CA ILE A 194 -9.01 3.01 4.93
C ILE A 194 -10.16 2.40 5.75
N LEU A 195 -10.74 3.17 6.68
CA LEU A 195 -11.78 2.65 7.58
C LEU A 195 -13.03 2.22 6.80
N ILE A 196 -13.48 3.00 5.82
CA ILE A 196 -14.59 2.62 4.94
C ILE A 196 -14.29 1.31 4.22
N ASN A 197 -13.06 1.12 3.72
CA ASN A 197 -12.65 -0.11 3.05
C ASN A 197 -12.72 -1.31 4.01
N LEU A 198 -12.24 -1.16 5.24
CA LEU A 198 -12.26 -2.24 6.24
C LEU A 198 -13.70 -2.59 6.68
N VAL A 199 -14.54 -1.57 6.93
CA VAL A 199 -15.96 -1.78 7.26
C VAL A 199 -16.69 -2.47 6.10
N LYS A 200 -16.47 -2.04 4.85
CA LYS A 200 -17.04 -2.70 3.67
C LYS A 200 -16.57 -4.15 3.53
N ASN A 201 -15.31 -4.43 3.84
CA ASN A 201 -14.80 -5.79 3.82
C ASN A 201 -15.48 -6.67 4.86
N ALA A 202 -15.75 -6.14 6.06
CA ALA A 202 -16.50 -6.81 7.12
C ALA A 202 -17.96 -7.10 6.70
N ILE A 203 -18.66 -6.10 6.14
CA ILE A 203 -20.03 -6.27 5.61
C ILE A 203 -20.05 -7.37 4.53
N GLN A 204 -19.09 -7.36 3.62
CA GLN A 204 -18.98 -8.37 2.56
C GLN A 204 -18.58 -9.77 3.06
N ALA A 205 -18.01 -9.87 4.26
CA ALA A 205 -17.76 -11.13 4.95
C ALA A 205 -18.96 -11.60 5.78
N GLU A 206 -20.14 -10.97 5.58
CA GLU A 206 -21.40 -11.28 6.26
C GLU A 206 -21.36 -11.08 7.79
N ALA A 207 -20.53 -10.13 8.25
CA ALA A 207 -20.45 -9.77 9.65
C ALA A 207 -21.78 -9.21 10.17
N ARG A 208 -22.12 -9.55 11.42
CA ARG A 208 -23.24 -8.99 12.15
C ARG A 208 -22.81 -7.88 13.09
N HIS A 209 -21.60 -8.00 13.63
CA HIS A 209 -21.02 -7.01 14.53
C HIS A 209 -19.67 -6.54 13.99
N ILE A 210 -19.57 -5.21 13.84
CA ILE A 210 -18.35 -4.53 13.42
C ILE A 210 -17.99 -3.54 14.50
N GLU A 211 -16.81 -3.65 15.07
CA GLU A 211 -16.32 -2.78 16.13
C GLU A 211 -15.06 -2.04 15.68
N ILE A 212 -15.06 -0.73 15.77
CA ILE A 212 -13.89 0.11 15.62
C ILE A 212 -13.43 0.49 17.02
N THR A 213 -12.21 0.14 17.41
CA THR A 213 -11.63 0.57 18.69
C THR A 213 -10.40 1.41 18.46
N ALA A 214 -10.13 2.36 19.36
CA ALA A 214 -8.92 3.14 19.35
C ALA A 214 -8.34 3.26 20.76
N GLU A 215 -7.01 3.12 20.87
CA GLU A 215 -6.26 3.24 22.13
C GLU A 215 -4.86 3.78 21.89
N ILE A 216 -4.25 4.33 22.92
CA ILE A 216 -2.83 4.70 22.95
C ILE A 216 -2.11 3.62 23.76
N ASN A 217 -1.11 2.98 23.16
CA ASN A 217 -0.33 1.95 23.84
C ASN A 217 0.78 2.54 24.72
N LEU A 218 1.50 1.68 25.48
CA LEU A 218 2.60 2.10 26.36
C LEU A 218 3.78 2.77 25.65
N SER A 219 3.88 2.65 24.33
CA SER A 219 4.90 3.30 23.50
C SER A 219 4.39 4.58 22.85
N GLU A 220 3.26 5.13 23.32
CA GLU A 220 2.60 6.33 22.79
C GLU A 220 2.12 6.20 21.33
N HIS A 221 2.03 4.98 20.80
CA HIS A 221 1.47 4.76 19.48
C HIS A 221 -0.06 4.69 19.55
N VAL A 222 -0.73 5.31 18.58
CA VAL A 222 -2.17 5.16 18.40
C VAL A 222 -2.44 3.85 17.66
N ILE A 223 -3.22 2.97 18.29
CA ILE A 223 -3.65 1.68 17.78
C ILE A 223 -5.14 1.75 17.47
N ILE A 224 -5.51 1.49 16.23
CA ILE A 224 -6.91 1.43 15.80
C ILE A 224 -7.18 0.02 15.31
N ASN A 225 -8.16 -0.66 15.90
CA ASN A 225 -8.59 -1.97 15.45
C ASN A 225 -9.96 -1.88 14.80
N VAL A 226 -10.12 -2.58 13.69
CA VAL A 226 -11.43 -2.86 13.07
C VAL A 226 -11.65 -4.36 13.19
N THR A 227 -12.58 -4.73 14.06
CA THR A 227 -12.93 -6.11 14.39
C THR A 227 -14.29 -6.46 13.81
N ASN A 228 -14.46 -7.66 13.29
CA ASN A 228 -15.73 -8.17 12.83
C ASN A 228 -15.88 -9.66 13.11
N ASP A 229 -17.12 -10.14 13.20
CA ASP A 229 -17.52 -11.53 13.43
C ASP A 229 -17.93 -12.27 12.14
N GLY A 230 -17.57 -11.72 10.97
CA GLY A 230 -17.86 -12.33 9.67
C GLY A 230 -17.00 -13.55 9.36
N SER A 231 -17.22 -14.13 8.18
CA SER A 231 -16.46 -15.29 7.70
C SER A 231 -14.95 -15.08 7.81
N PRO A 232 -14.19 -16.03 8.37
CA PRO A 232 -12.75 -15.91 8.54
C PRO A 232 -12.02 -15.93 7.19
N ILE A 233 -10.85 -15.29 7.16
CA ILE A 233 -9.93 -15.33 6.03
C ILE A 233 -9.13 -16.64 6.11
N SER A 234 -9.14 -17.45 5.05
CA SER A 234 -8.39 -18.71 5.03
C SER A 234 -6.89 -18.48 5.23
N LYS A 235 -6.19 -19.45 5.80
CA LYS A 235 -4.74 -19.32 6.10
C LYS A 235 -3.92 -19.00 4.85
N GLU A 236 -4.28 -19.61 3.72
CA GLU A 236 -3.64 -19.39 2.44
C GLU A 236 -3.84 -17.93 1.97
N SER A 237 -5.06 -17.42 2.15
CA SER A 237 -5.40 -16.04 1.77
C SER A 237 -4.76 -15.00 2.69
N GLN A 238 -4.50 -15.29 3.97
CA GLN A 238 -3.95 -14.32 4.92
C GLN A 238 -2.59 -13.76 4.48
N GLU A 239 -1.79 -14.52 3.76
CA GLU A 239 -0.50 -14.06 3.22
C GLU A 239 -0.68 -13.15 2.00
N GLU A 240 -1.77 -13.35 1.24
CA GLU A 240 -1.99 -12.71 -0.05
C GLU A 240 -2.98 -11.53 -0.04
N ILE A 241 -3.78 -11.36 1.04
CA ILE A 241 -4.83 -10.31 1.08
C ILE A 241 -4.32 -8.87 0.87
N PHE A 242 -3.03 -8.63 1.07
CA PHE A 242 -2.40 -7.34 0.81
C PHE A 242 -1.71 -7.26 -0.55
N VAL A 243 -1.67 -8.36 -1.32
CA VAL A 243 -1.15 -8.38 -2.69
C VAL A 243 -2.18 -7.67 -3.59
N PRO A 244 -1.78 -6.68 -4.39
CA PRO A 244 -2.70 -6.02 -5.31
C PRO A 244 -3.40 -7.02 -6.23
N PHE A 245 -4.71 -6.81 -6.46
CA PHE A 245 -5.60 -7.64 -7.30
C PHE A 245 -5.93 -9.02 -6.73
N TYR A 246 -5.39 -9.41 -5.60
CA TYR A 246 -5.81 -10.62 -4.93
C TYR A 246 -7.22 -10.42 -4.34
N THR A 247 -8.15 -11.27 -4.74
CA THR A 247 -9.53 -11.27 -4.24
C THR A 247 -10.15 -12.65 -4.35
N THR A 248 -10.89 -13.03 -3.35
CA THR A 248 -11.76 -14.23 -3.35
C THR A 248 -13.20 -13.89 -3.72
N LYS A 249 -13.50 -12.60 -3.96
CA LYS A 249 -14.86 -12.09 -4.20
C LYS A 249 -15.09 -11.85 -5.70
N GLN A 250 -16.25 -12.26 -6.22
CA GLN A 250 -16.58 -12.12 -7.66
C GLN A 250 -16.58 -10.66 -8.16
N GLU A 251 -17.00 -9.71 -7.33
CA GLU A 251 -17.04 -8.27 -7.69
C GLU A 251 -15.91 -7.46 -7.05
N GLY A 252 -14.98 -8.12 -6.36
CA GLY A 252 -13.88 -7.46 -5.67
C GLY A 252 -12.78 -7.04 -6.65
N THR A 253 -12.26 -5.82 -6.54
CA THR A 253 -11.09 -5.36 -7.32
C THR A 253 -9.76 -5.87 -6.77
N GLY A 254 -9.74 -6.39 -5.52
CA GLY A 254 -8.51 -6.84 -4.85
C GLY A 254 -7.52 -5.72 -4.51
N ILE A 255 -7.95 -4.45 -4.55
CA ILE A 255 -7.06 -3.29 -4.36
C ILE A 255 -7.22 -2.63 -2.99
N GLY A 256 -8.39 -2.77 -2.37
CA GLY A 256 -8.71 -2.04 -1.16
C GLY A 256 -7.68 -2.17 -0.05
N LEU A 257 -7.26 -3.39 0.30
CA LEU A 257 -6.30 -3.64 1.38
C LEU A 257 -4.87 -3.22 0.99
N SER A 258 -4.44 -3.45 -0.25
CA SER A 258 -3.13 -3.00 -0.73
C SER A 258 -3.02 -1.47 -0.76
N LEU A 259 -4.07 -0.77 -1.19
CA LEU A 259 -4.17 0.68 -1.15
C LEU A 259 -4.16 1.21 0.31
N SER A 260 -4.93 0.58 1.19
CA SER A 260 -4.94 0.93 2.62
C SER A 260 -3.57 0.78 3.26
N ARG A 261 -2.83 -0.28 2.93
CA ARG A 261 -1.45 -0.50 3.39
C ARG A 261 -0.49 0.56 2.86
N GLN A 262 -0.66 0.99 1.60
CA GLN A 262 0.15 2.06 1.01
C GLN A 262 -0.13 3.41 1.67
N ILE A 263 -1.38 3.76 1.93
CA ILE A 263 -1.76 4.96 2.67
C ILE A 263 -1.11 4.95 4.05
N MET A 264 -1.18 3.84 4.80
CA MET A 264 -0.55 3.73 6.11
C MET A 264 0.98 3.95 6.05
N ARG A 265 1.66 3.40 5.03
CA ARG A 265 3.11 3.65 4.82
C ARG A 265 3.43 5.13 4.62
N LEU A 266 2.61 5.87 3.86
CA LEU A 266 2.77 7.32 3.67
C LEU A 266 2.55 8.10 4.97
N HIS A 267 1.83 7.52 5.92
CA HIS A 267 1.64 8.06 7.26
C HIS A 267 2.70 7.59 8.28
N ASN A 268 3.75 6.87 7.83
CA ASN A 268 4.75 6.21 8.68
C ASN A 268 4.13 5.20 9.66
N GLY A 269 2.95 4.68 9.33
CA GLY A 269 2.21 3.69 10.08
C GLY A 269 2.21 2.31 9.42
N THR A 270 1.51 1.38 10.04
CA THR A 270 1.33 0.02 9.51
C THR A 270 -0.12 -0.40 9.52
N LEU A 271 -0.50 -1.26 8.55
CA LEU A 271 -1.77 -2.00 8.53
C LEU A 271 -1.45 -3.48 8.50
N SER A 272 -2.00 -4.23 9.44
CA SER A 272 -1.80 -5.68 9.54
C SER A 272 -3.12 -6.40 9.85
N LEU A 273 -3.19 -7.66 9.45
CA LEU A 273 -4.18 -8.62 9.95
C LEU A 273 -3.59 -9.24 11.23
N THR A 274 -4.17 -8.92 12.37
CA THR A 274 -3.67 -9.41 13.67
C THR A 274 -4.36 -10.67 14.12
N ARG A 275 -5.57 -10.92 13.64
CA ARG A 275 -6.35 -12.11 13.93
C ARG A 275 -7.34 -12.40 12.81
N SER A 276 -7.51 -13.67 12.46
CA SER A 276 -8.66 -14.13 11.68
C SER A 276 -8.88 -15.61 12.00
N ASP A 277 -9.96 -15.89 12.71
CA ASP A 277 -10.41 -17.21 13.13
C ASP A 277 -11.94 -17.27 13.15
N GLU A 278 -12.51 -18.40 13.58
CA GLU A 278 -13.97 -18.63 13.66
C GLU A 278 -14.71 -17.63 14.55
N THR A 279 -14.01 -16.88 15.39
CA THR A 279 -14.64 -15.93 16.34
C THR A 279 -14.57 -14.49 15.86
N SER A 280 -13.48 -14.09 15.20
CA SER A 280 -13.32 -12.71 14.71
C SER A 280 -12.18 -12.55 13.72
N THR A 281 -12.32 -11.53 12.88
CA THR A 281 -11.26 -10.98 12.05
C THR A 281 -10.91 -9.58 12.54
N VAL A 282 -9.61 -9.30 12.77
CA VAL A 282 -9.11 -8.05 13.32
C VAL A 282 -8.04 -7.46 12.40
N PHE A 283 -8.32 -6.28 11.87
CA PHE A 283 -7.33 -5.45 11.19
C PHE A 283 -6.84 -4.35 12.14
N THR A 284 -5.53 -4.20 12.25
CA THR A 284 -4.89 -3.22 13.14
C THR A 284 -4.13 -2.18 12.34
N LEU A 285 -4.46 -0.91 12.58
CA LEU A 285 -3.69 0.25 12.12
C LEU A 285 -2.83 0.74 13.30
N THR A 286 -1.55 0.98 13.07
CA THR A 286 -0.63 1.54 14.06
C THR A 286 -0.03 2.83 13.53
N PHE A 287 -0.18 3.93 14.27
CA PHE A 287 0.46 5.22 14.04
C PHE A 287 1.55 5.43 15.09
N ARG A 288 2.72 5.89 14.63
CA ARG A 288 3.89 6.16 15.49
C ARG A 288 4.10 7.65 15.67
#